data_40b6056a84b8790e735603fbc9a5f7fd
#
_entry.id   40b6056a84b8790e735603fbc9a5f7fd
#
_cell.length_a   1.000
_cell.length_b   1.000
_cell.length_c   1.000
_cell.angle_alpha   90.00
_cell.angle_beta   90.00
_cell.angle_gamma   90.00
#
_symmetry.space_group_name_H-M   'P 1'
#
loop_
_entity.id
_entity.type
_entity.pdbx_description
1 polymer ?
#
loop_
_entity_poly.entity_id
_entity_poly.type
_entity_poly.pdbx_seq_one_letter_code
_entity_poly.pdbx_strand_id
1 'polypeptide(L)'
;MTYYHDTDDFLAHQTPEIRQLLQYVRQLILVAHPKMRERFMYNSVPFFMCYDYVCYFGKIQKTKGVEICFAKGFLLSNEQGLLDAKGRKLVSGITVRNLQEFKEIEEEFLEVLQEAILINETRPDKTFAKILFERRKK
;
A
#
# COMPACT_ATOMS: atom_id res chain seq x y z
N MET A 1 -7.07 -19.64 5.68
CA MET A 1 -6.47 -18.63 4.78
C MET A 1 -7.20 -18.65 3.45
N THR A 2 -7.63 -17.48 2.97
CA THR A 2 -8.36 -17.37 1.71
C THR A 2 -7.40 -17.06 0.57
N TYR A 3 -7.49 -17.82 -0.52
CA TYR A 3 -6.68 -17.62 -1.71
C TYR A 3 -7.55 -17.12 -2.84
N TYR A 4 -7.03 -16.17 -3.63
CA TYR A 4 -7.69 -15.61 -4.80
C TYR A 4 -6.80 -15.83 -6.02
N HIS A 5 -7.42 -15.88 -7.20
CA HIS A 5 -6.67 -16.09 -8.45
C HIS A 5 -5.88 -14.84 -8.86
N ASP A 6 -6.50 -13.67 -8.72
CA ASP A 6 -5.95 -12.39 -9.14
C ASP A 6 -6.67 -11.26 -8.40
N THR A 7 -6.33 -10.02 -8.74
CA THR A 7 -6.93 -8.85 -8.12
C THR A 7 -8.43 -8.77 -8.38
N ASP A 8 -8.88 -9.09 -9.57
CA ASP A 8 -10.31 -9.04 -9.88
C ASP A 8 -11.09 -10.03 -9.04
N ASP A 9 -10.55 -11.24 -8.87
CA ASP A 9 -11.16 -12.25 -8.00
C ASP A 9 -11.19 -11.76 -6.55
N PHE A 10 -10.08 -11.20 -6.08
CA PHE A 10 -9.98 -10.62 -4.73
C PHE A 10 -11.06 -9.55 -4.52
N LEU A 11 -11.20 -8.62 -5.46
CA LEU A 11 -12.19 -7.54 -5.36
C LEU A 11 -13.62 -8.08 -5.39
N ALA A 12 -13.88 -9.11 -6.21
CA ALA A 12 -15.20 -9.69 -6.32
C ALA A 12 -15.69 -10.29 -5.01
N HIS A 13 -14.78 -10.72 -4.13
CA HIS A 13 -15.11 -11.32 -2.84
C HIS A 13 -15.27 -10.31 -1.71
N GLN A 14 -15.07 -9.02 -1.98
CA GLN A 14 -15.24 -7.98 -0.97
C GLN A 14 -16.68 -7.48 -0.95
N THR A 15 -17.09 -6.87 0.16
CA THR A 15 -18.38 -6.20 0.23
C THR A 15 -18.44 -5.08 -0.82
N PRO A 16 -19.63 -4.68 -1.30
CA PRO A 16 -19.71 -3.59 -2.29
C PRO A 16 -19.02 -2.30 -1.84
N GLU A 17 -19.14 -1.95 -0.58
CA GLU A 17 -18.51 -0.74 -0.02
C GLU A 17 -16.99 -0.82 -0.04
N ILE A 18 -16.45 -1.94 0.40
CA ILE A 18 -14.99 -2.16 0.39
C ILE A 18 -14.49 -2.26 -1.05
N ARG A 19 -15.22 -2.93 -1.92
CA ARG A 19 -14.84 -3.04 -3.34
C ARG A 19 -14.76 -1.66 -3.99
N GLN A 20 -15.73 -0.79 -3.75
CA GLN A 20 -15.74 0.55 -4.29
C GLN A 20 -14.50 1.34 -3.82
N LEU A 21 -14.19 1.26 -2.54
CA LEU A 21 -13.01 1.90 -1.97
C LEU A 21 -11.72 1.40 -2.63
N LEU A 22 -11.57 0.08 -2.69
CA LEU A 22 -10.34 -0.52 -3.24
C LEU A 22 -10.17 -0.24 -4.72
N GLN A 23 -11.25 -0.26 -5.51
CA GLN A 23 -11.19 0.06 -6.93
C GLN A 23 -10.74 1.50 -7.16
N TYR A 24 -11.25 2.43 -6.37
CA TYR A 24 -10.87 3.84 -6.47
C TYR A 24 -9.39 4.04 -6.10
N VAL A 25 -8.95 3.50 -4.99
CA VAL A 25 -7.57 3.62 -4.54
C VAL A 25 -6.62 2.95 -5.51
N ARG A 26 -6.98 1.76 -6.00
CA ARG A 26 -6.19 1.03 -7.00
C ARG A 26 -5.93 1.90 -8.23
N GLN A 27 -6.97 2.54 -8.74
CA GLN A 27 -6.84 3.38 -9.93
C GLN A 27 -5.93 4.58 -9.68
N LEU A 28 -6.07 5.23 -8.52
CA LEU A 28 -5.19 6.35 -8.16
C LEU A 28 -3.73 5.92 -8.11
N ILE A 29 -3.46 4.77 -7.51
CA ILE A 29 -2.09 4.27 -7.41
C ILE A 29 -1.52 3.97 -8.79
N LEU A 30 -2.30 3.28 -9.63
CA LEU A 30 -1.81 2.88 -10.96
C LEU A 30 -1.52 4.06 -11.88
N VAL A 31 -2.24 5.16 -11.74
CA VAL A 31 -1.99 6.35 -12.58
C VAL A 31 -0.96 7.31 -11.99
N ALA A 32 -0.46 7.04 -10.79
CA ALA A 32 0.46 7.94 -10.11
C ALA A 32 1.83 8.06 -10.79
N HIS A 33 2.22 7.05 -11.56
CA HIS A 33 3.51 7.03 -12.24
C HIS A 33 3.43 6.11 -13.46
N PRO A 34 4.06 6.48 -14.60
CA PRO A 34 4.03 5.64 -15.80
C PRO A 34 4.61 4.23 -15.61
N LYS A 35 5.51 4.06 -14.65
CA LYS A 35 6.13 2.76 -14.37
C LYS A 35 5.47 2.00 -13.24
N MET A 36 4.37 2.50 -12.68
CA MET A 36 3.65 1.79 -11.64
C MET A 36 3.04 0.51 -12.20
N ARG A 37 3.27 -0.59 -11.51
CA ARG A 37 2.75 -1.91 -11.89
C ARG A 37 2.06 -2.56 -10.70
N GLU A 38 1.06 -3.37 -11.01
CA GLU A 38 0.37 -4.17 -10.02
C GLU A 38 0.82 -5.61 -10.15
N ARG A 39 1.03 -6.25 -9.01
CA ARG A 39 1.37 -7.67 -8.96
C ARG A 39 0.58 -8.33 -7.85
N PHE A 40 -0.17 -9.36 -8.21
CA PHE A 40 -0.95 -10.11 -7.22
C PHE A 40 -0.03 -11.15 -6.58
N MET A 41 0.26 -10.97 -5.29
CA MET A 41 1.26 -11.80 -4.60
C MET A 41 0.63 -12.74 -3.59
N TYR A 42 1.22 -13.93 -3.50
CA TYR A 42 0.82 -14.94 -2.52
C TYR A 42 -0.64 -15.36 -2.66
N ASN A 43 -1.23 -15.16 -3.83
CA ASN A 43 -2.65 -15.43 -4.12
C ASN A 43 -3.59 -14.81 -3.08
N SER A 44 -3.21 -13.67 -2.53
CA SER A 44 -3.99 -13.06 -1.46
C SER A 44 -4.26 -11.56 -1.61
N VAL A 45 -3.27 -10.76 -2.01
CA VAL A 45 -3.43 -9.30 -2.08
C VAL A 45 -2.67 -8.69 -3.25
N PRO A 46 -3.17 -7.58 -3.81
CA PRO A 46 -2.43 -6.84 -4.83
C PRO A 46 -1.34 -5.99 -4.19
N PHE A 47 -0.14 -6.07 -4.78
CA PHE A 47 0.99 -5.21 -4.47
C PHE A 47 1.22 -4.25 -5.62
N PHE A 48 1.69 -3.05 -5.30
CA PHE A 48 2.00 -2.03 -6.29
C PHE A 48 3.49 -1.73 -6.24
N MET A 49 4.11 -1.73 -7.43
CA MET A 49 5.54 -1.58 -7.58
C MET A 49 5.87 -0.47 -8.56
N CYS A 50 6.85 0.34 -8.21
CA CYS A 50 7.43 1.36 -9.08
C CYS A 50 8.91 1.39 -8.76
N TYR A 51 9.73 0.80 -9.62
CA TYR A 51 11.14 0.45 -9.41
C TYR A 51 11.32 -0.63 -8.34
N ASP A 52 10.59 -0.56 -7.25
CA ASP A 52 10.58 -1.53 -6.17
C ASP A 52 9.21 -1.45 -5.50
N TYR A 53 9.00 -2.21 -4.45
CA TYR A 53 7.74 -2.22 -3.73
C TYR A 53 7.39 -0.82 -3.21
N VAL A 54 6.14 -0.41 -3.43
CA VAL A 54 5.61 0.88 -2.95
C VAL A 54 4.60 0.63 -1.85
N CYS A 55 3.49 0.00 -2.18
CA CYS A 55 2.41 -0.21 -1.23
C CYS A 55 1.58 -1.44 -1.61
N TYR A 56 0.69 -1.82 -0.70
CA TYR A 56 -0.22 -2.94 -0.92
C TYR A 56 -1.45 -2.78 -0.02
N PHE A 57 -2.52 -3.50 -0.37
CA PHE A 57 -3.69 -3.55 0.49
C PHE A 57 -3.44 -4.59 1.58
N GLY A 58 -3.49 -4.14 2.81
CA GLY A 58 -3.26 -4.99 3.95
C GLY A 58 -4.55 -5.61 4.48
N LYS A 59 -4.63 -5.70 5.79
CA LYS A 59 -5.74 -6.36 6.46
C LYS A 59 -7.05 -5.63 6.23
N ILE A 60 -8.11 -6.39 5.90
CA ILE A 60 -9.47 -5.90 5.77
C ILE A 60 -10.28 -6.38 6.97
N GLN A 61 -10.87 -5.44 7.68
CA GLN A 61 -11.76 -5.72 8.82
C GLN A 61 -13.11 -5.08 8.57
N LYS A 62 -14.18 -5.83 8.70
CA LYS A 62 -15.54 -5.36 8.39
C LYS A 62 -15.92 -4.06 9.11
N THR A 63 -15.47 -3.89 10.35
CA THR A 63 -15.83 -2.73 11.16
C THR A 63 -14.79 -1.61 11.15
N LYS A 64 -13.55 -1.92 10.81
CA LYS A 64 -12.45 -0.94 10.85
C LYS A 64 -11.97 -0.51 9.48
N GLY A 65 -12.30 -1.27 8.44
CA GLY A 65 -11.95 -0.94 7.06
C GLY A 65 -10.71 -1.63 6.55
N VAL A 66 -9.99 -0.94 5.69
CA VAL A 66 -8.81 -1.46 5.00
C VAL A 66 -7.59 -0.68 5.41
N GLU A 67 -6.50 -1.39 5.63
CA GLU A 67 -5.21 -0.73 5.80
C GLU A 67 -4.47 -0.71 4.46
N ILE A 68 -4.05 0.48 4.03
CA ILE A 68 -3.17 0.65 2.87
C ILE A 68 -1.76 0.76 3.42
N CYS A 69 -0.93 -0.24 3.13
CA CYS A 69 0.39 -0.38 3.74
C CYS A 69 1.49 0.08 2.79
N PHE A 70 2.43 0.85 3.31
CA PHE A 70 3.62 1.27 2.57
C PHE A 70 4.79 0.40 2.99
N ALA A 71 5.39 -0.30 2.02
CA ALA A 71 6.42 -1.30 2.28
C ALA A 71 7.65 -0.72 2.99
N LYS A 72 8.01 0.52 2.64
CA LYS A 72 9.14 1.22 3.23
C LYS A 72 8.69 2.38 4.11
N GLY A 73 7.64 2.16 4.89
CA GLY A 73 7.05 3.20 5.74
C GLY A 73 8.06 3.89 6.65
N PHE A 74 9.05 3.15 7.13
CA PHE A 74 10.07 3.69 8.03
C PHE A 74 10.97 4.76 7.39
N LEU A 75 10.99 4.84 6.04
CA LEU A 75 11.75 5.85 5.31
C LEU A 75 10.92 7.09 4.97
N LEU A 76 9.60 7.02 5.17
CA LEU A 76 8.71 8.12 4.85
C LEU A 76 8.71 9.17 5.97
N SER A 77 8.56 10.44 5.59
CA SER A 77 8.61 11.55 6.54
C SER A 77 7.44 11.58 7.52
N ASN A 78 6.28 11.09 7.06
CA ASN A 78 5.02 11.15 7.79
C ASN A 78 4.62 12.59 8.19
N GLU A 79 5.00 13.57 7.36
CA GLU A 79 4.65 14.97 7.61
C GLU A 79 3.14 15.18 7.68
N GLN A 80 2.39 14.38 6.92
CA GLN A 80 0.94 14.45 6.87
C GLN A 80 0.27 13.88 8.13
N GLY A 81 1.02 13.10 8.91
CA GLY A 81 0.49 12.48 10.13
C GLY A 81 -0.46 11.32 9.90
N LEU A 82 -0.51 10.76 8.68
CA LEU A 82 -1.44 9.69 8.34
C LEU A 82 -0.93 8.28 8.68
N LEU A 83 0.38 8.10 8.70
CA LEU A 83 0.98 6.77 8.78
C LEU A 83 1.07 6.28 10.22
N ASP A 84 0.64 5.03 10.41
CA ASP A 84 0.73 4.34 11.69
C ASP A 84 1.53 3.05 11.51
N ALA A 85 2.65 2.94 12.21
CA ALA A 85 3.51 1.77 12.13
C ALA A 85 2.94 0.57 12.90
N LYS A 86 2.06 0.79 13.86
CA LYS A 86 1.45 -0.26 14.67
C LYS A 86 2.49 -1.18 15.30
N GLY A 87 3.62 -0.62 15.72
CA GLY A 87 4.72 -1.39 16.31
C GLY A 87 5.59 -2.14 15.30
N ARG A 88 5.31 -2.03 14.00
CA ARG A 88 6.13 -2.67 12.96
C ARG A 88 7.38 -1.82 12.69
N LYS A 89 8.47 -2.47 12.33
CA LYS A 89 9.75 -1.77 12.11
C LYS A 89 9.89 -1.19 10.71
N LEU A 90 9.27 -1.80 9.70
CA LEU A 90 9.44 -1.38 8.31
C LEU A 90 8.18 -0.77 7.72
N VAL A 91 7.05 -1.39 7.94
CA VAL A 91 5.79 -1.05 7.29
C VAL A 91 5.00 -0.04 8.13
N SER A 92 4.45 0.96 7.46
CA SER A 92 3.47 1.87 8.07
C SER A 92 2.24 1.92 7.18
N GLY A 93 1.08 2.14 7.77
CA GLY A 93 -0.16 2.08 7.01
C GLY A 93 -1.15 3.18 7.36
N ILE A 94 -2.15 3.30 6.50
CA ILE A 94 -3.27 4.22 6.67
C ILE A 94 -4.53 3.36 6.64
N THR A 95 -5.35 3.44 7.69
CA THR A 95 -6.59 2.68 7.76
C THR A 95 -7.78 3.57 7.43
N VAL A 96 -8.60 3.17 6.47
CA VAL A 96 -9.81 3.88 6.08
C VAL A 96 -10.98 2.91 6.02
N ARG A 97 -12.16 3.37 6.39
CA ARG A 97 -13.35 2.52 6.48
C ARG A 97 -14.16 2.47 5.19
N ASN A 98 -14.15 3.54 4.42
CA ASN A 98 -14.95 3.65 3.21
C ASN A 98 -14.38 4.71 2.28
N LEU A 99 -14.96 4.81 1.08
CA LEU A 99 -14.50 5.75 0.06
C LEU A 99 -14.59 7.21 0.51
N GLN A 100 -15.65 7.58 1.21
CA GLN A 100 -15.80 8.95 1.68
C GLN A 100 -14.66 9.34 2.61
N GLU A 101 -14.33 8.47 3.56
CA GLU A 101 -13.24 8.69 4.50
C GLU A 101 -11.90 8.80 3.76
N PHE A 102 -11.69 7.97 2.73
CA PHE A 102 -10.49 8.06 1.91
C PHE A 102 -10.42 9.40 1.17
N LYS A 103 -11.53 9.85 0.60
CA LYS A 103 -11.54 11.11 -0.15
C LYS A 103 -11.21 12.32 0.71
N GLU A 104 -11.47 12.23 2.02
CA GLU A 104 -11.11 13.29 2.97
C GLU A 104 -9.59 13.42 3.14
N ILE A 105 -8.84 12.36 2.89
CA ILE A 105 -7.39 12.34 3.04
C ILE A 105 -6.67 12.10 1.71
N GLU A 106 -7.38 12.19 0.60
CA GLU A 106 -6.82 11.82 -0.71
C GLU A 106 -5.60 12.64 -1.07
N GLU A 107 -5.62 13.96 -0.86
CA GLU A 107 -4.50 14.82 -1.21
C GLU A 107 -3.24 14.44 -0.42
N GLU A 108 -3.39 14.25 0.88
CA GLU A 108 -2.30 13.84 1.75
C GLU A 108 -1.81 12.45 1.41
N PHE A 109 -2.72 11.55 1.06
CA PHE A 109 -2.36 10.21 0.59
C PHE A 109 -1.48 10.28 -0.66
N LEU A 110 -1.84 11.13 -1.62
CA LEU A 110 -1.07 11.29 -2.85
C LEU A 110 0.33 11.85 -2.57
N GLU A 111 0.47 12.73 -1.57
CA GLU A 111 1.78 13.22 -1.16
C GLU A 111 2.65 12.08 -0.61
N VAL A 112 2.07 11.24 0.25
CA VAL A 112 2.77 10.07 0.80
C VAL A 112 3.18 9.13 -0.32
N LEU A 113 2.27 8.88 -1.27
CA LEU A 113 2.53 8.01 -2.41
C LEU A 113 3.68 8.53 -3.27
N GLN A 114 3.70 9.84 -3.55
CA GLN A 114 4.77 10.45 -4.34
C GLN A 114 6.12 10.35 -3.61
N GLU A 115 6.13 10.55 -2.32
CA GLU A 115 7.36 10.38 -1.53
C GLU A 115 7.87 8.93 -1.61
N ALA A 116 6.96 7.97 -1.49
CA ALA A 116 7.33 6.56 -1.56
C ALA A 116 7.92 6.19 -2.92
N ILE A 117 7.35 6.73 -4.02
CA ILE A 117 7.87 6.53 -5.36
C ILE A 117 9.26 7.18 -5.49
N LEU A 118 9.41 8.39 -4.99
CA LEU A 118 10.66 9.14 -5.07
C LEU A 118 11.80 8.41 -4.34
N ILE A 119 11.51 7.83 -3.18
CA ILE A 119 12.50 7.03 -2.44
C ILE A 119 13.01 5.88 -3.32
N ASN A 120 12.12 5.18 -4.00
CA ASN A 120 12.51 4.07 -4.87
C ASN A 120 13.35 4.54 -6.07
N GLU A 121 13.06 5.73 -6.61
CA GLU A 121 13.83 6.30 -7.72
C GLU A 121 15.22 6.76 -7.30
N THR A 122 15.31 7.38 -6.13
CA THR A 122 16.53 8.08 -5.70
C THR A 122 17.41 7.26 -4.75
N ARG A 123 16.89 6.18 -4.20
CA ARG A 123 17.60 5.35 -3.25
C ARG A 123 17.66 3.89 -3.70
N PRO A 124 18.34 3.59 -4.83
CA PRO A 124 18.45 2.21 -5.31
C PRO A 124 19.20 1.30 -4.35
N ASP A 125 19.98 1.88 -3.44
CA ASP A 125 20.66 1.15 -2.35
C ASP A 125 19.69 0.64 -1.29
N LYS A 126 18.44 1.15 -1.26
CA LYS A 126 17.42 0.79 -0.29
C LYS A 126 16.31 -0.07 -0.89
N THR A 127 16.68 -1.08 -1.70
CA THR A 127 15.68 -2.03 -2.17
C THR A 127 15.11 -2.82 -1.00
N PHE A 128 13.85 -3.25 -1.13
CA PHE A 128 13.18 -4.00 -0.07
C PHE A 128 13.94 -5.29 0.26
N ALA A 129 14.48 -5.95 -0.78
CA ALA A 129 15.26 -7.17 -0.60
C ALA A 129 16.53 -6.91 0.24
N LYS A 130 17.25 -5.82 -0.02
CA LYS A 130 18.44 -5.44 0.75
C LYS A 130 18.10 -5.11 2.20
N ILE A 131 16.99 -4.38 2.40
CA ILE A 131 16.52 -4.03 3.74
C ILE A 131 16.25 -5.30 4.55
N LEU A 132 15.54 -6.26 3.97
CA LEU A 132 15.27 -7.53 4.64
C LEU A 132 16.54 -8.31 4.93
N PHE A 133 17.47 -8.33 3.98
CA PHE A 133 18.74 -9.03 4.14
C PHE A 133 19.56 -8.44 5.30
N GLU A 134 19.67 -7.13 5.37
CA GLU A 134 20.40 -6.46 6.46
C GLU A 134 19.77 -6.75 7.81
N ARG A 135 18.44 -6.80 7.90
CA ARG A 135 17.77 -7.14 9.14
C ARG A 135 18.06 -8.55 9.61
N ARG A 136 18.20 -9.51 8.68
CA ARG A 136 18.50 -10.90 9.01
C ARG A 136 19.90 -11.10 9.57
N LYS A 137 20.83 -10.19 9.23
CA LYS A 137 22.19 -10.25 9.75
C LYS A 137 22.31 -9.81 11.20
N LYS A 138 21.35 -9.09 11.69
CA LYS A 138 21.31 -8.61 13.06
C LYS A 138 20.45 -9.58 13.92
#